data_92921ad4f06defef5dd0d160107ba0ca
#
_entry.id   92921ad4f06defef5dd0d160107ba0ca
#
_cell.length_a   1.000
_cell.length_b   1.000
_cell.length_c   1.000
_cell.angle_alpha   90.00
_cell.angle_beta   90.00
_cell.angle_gamma   90.00
#
_symmetry.space_group_name_H-M   'P 1'
#
loop_
_entity.id
_entity.type
_entity.pdbx_description
1 polymer ?
#
loop_
_entity_poly.entity_id
_entity_poly.type
_entity_poly.pdbx_seq_one_letter_code
_entity_poly.pdbx_strand_id
1 'polypeptide(L)'
;RIPSSINGLVGLKTTNGLVSRHGLMSLSHTMDTVGALTRTVHDNARITAVMAGRDALDPTTSSRPVPDYEAQLDAPVKGLRLGVPANYYYDVTTPEVENLQQDSLAAFRDLGMEIVDVDVPDMHVPTHMSNIVFVSEAVAIHETWLRERPEDYQAHVRSRYEPGIYMPAAKYLRAL
;
A
#
# COMPACT_ATOMS: atom_id res chain seq x y z
N ARG A 1 1.25 -2.21 4.06
CA ARG A 1 2.65 -2.68 3.97
C ARG A 1 3.48 -2.20 5.15
N ILE A 2 3.59 -0.89 5.38
CA ILE A 2 4.38 -0.33 6.49
C ILE A 2 3.97 -0.90 7.85
N PRO A 3 2.68 -0.95 8.25
CA PRO A 3 2.29 -1.47 9.55
C PRO A 3 2.69 -2.94 9.76
N SER A 4 2.56 -3.78 8.73
CA SER A 4 2.98 -5.18 8.81
C SER A 4 4.49 -5.33 8.92
N SER A 5 5.25 -4.56 8.14
CA SER A 5 6.72 -4.57 8.16
C SER A 5 7.26 -4.21 9.55
N ILE A 6 6.75 -3.14 10.17
CA ILE A 6 7.19 -2.69 11.50
C ILE A 6 6.86 -3.71 12.60
N ASN A 7 5.79 -4.49 12.43
CA ASN A 7 5.33 -5.47 13.42
C ASN A 7 5.78 -6.91 13.11
N GLY A 8 6.59 -7.14 12.09
CA GLY A 8 7.01 -8.49 11.70
C GLY A 8 5.85 -9.39 11.26
N LEU A 9 4.87 -8.82 10.57
CA LEU A 9 3.66 -9.51 10.13
C LEU A 9 3.58 -9.60 8.60
N VAL A 10 2.77 -10.53 8.13
CA VAL A 10 2.35 -10.58 6.72
C VAL A 10 1.28 -9.55 6.47
N GLY A 11 1.47 -8.69 5.49
CA GLY A 11 0.49 -7.67 5.12
C GLY A 11 0.33 -7.55 3.61
N LEU A 12 -0.90 -7.45 3.16
CA LEU A 12 -1.26 -7.27 1.77
C LEU A 12 -1.91 -5.91 1.56
N LYS A 13 -1.35 -5.11 0.65
CA LYS A 13 -2.06 -3.97 0.08
C LYS A 13 -2.86 -4.47 -1.11
N THR A 14 -4.16 -4.57 -0.95
CA THR A 14 -5.07 -5.04 -2.00
C THR A 14 -5.13 -4.05 -3.17
N THR A 15 -5.60 -4.53 -4.31
CA THR A 15 -5.97 -3.67 -5.44
C THR A 15 -7.17 -2.81 -5.05
N ASN A 16 -7.21 -1.57 -5.52
CA ASN A 16 -8.35 -0.67 -5.33
C ASN A 16 -9.63 -1.34 -5.81
N GLY A 17 -10.68 -1.27 -4.98
CA GLY A 17 -11.97 -1.87 -5.26
C GLY A 17 -12.05 -3.38 -5.05
N LEU A 18 -10.97 -4.04 -4.59
CA LEU A 18 -11.04 -5.46 -4.24
C LEU A 18 -11.81 -5.71 -2.94
N VAL A 19 -11.61 -4.85 -1.95
CA VAL A 19 -12.29 -4.89 -0.64
C VAL A 19 -13.07 -3.61 -0.46
N SER A 20 -14.29 -3.72 0.06
CA SER A 20 -15.14 -2.57 0.37
C SER A 20 -14.51 -1.65 1.40
N ARG A 21 -14.75 -0.36 1.21
CA ARG A 21 -14.38 0.72 2.15
C ARG A 21 -15.59 1.25 2.92
N HIS A 22 -16.77 0.66 2.74
CA HIS A 22 -17.96 1.06 3.48
C HIS A 22 -17.75 0.87 4.99
N GLY A 23 -18.07 1.88 5.77
CA GLY A 23 -17.85 1.88 7.21
C GLY A 23 -16.41 2.14 7.66
N LEU A 24 -15.48 2.31 6.73
CA LEU A 24 -14.11 2.71 7.05
C LEU A 24 -14.05 4.21 7.38
N MET A 25 -13.27 4.58 8.37
CA MET A 25 -12.85 5.97 8.55
C MET A 25 -11.88 6.33 7.43
N SER A 26 -12.36 7.13 6.48
CA SER A 26 -11.58 7.48 5.29
C SER A 26 -10.42 8.41 5.62
N LEU A 27 -9.31 8.22 4.90
CA LEU A 27 -8.17 9.13 4.85
C LEU A 27 -7.99 9.73 3.46
N SER A 28 -8.21 8.91 2.44
CA SER A 28 -8.07 9.33 1.04
C SER A 28 -9.12 8.62 0.18
N HIS A 29 -9.98 9.38 -0.48
CA HIS A 29 -11.06 8.82 -1.30
C HIS A 29 -10.58 7.98 -2.47
N THR A 30 -9.40 8.30 -3.03
CA THR A 30 -8.86 7.59 -4.19
C THR A 30 -7.82 6.53 -3.83
N MET A 31 -7.18 6.60 -2.66
CA MET A 31 -6.01 5.77 -2.34
C MET A 31 -6.24 4.76 -1.23
N ASP A 32 -7.29 4.91 -0.41
CA ASP A 32 -7.56 3.99 0.69
C ASP A 32 -7.80 2.57 0.18
N THR A 33 -7.16 1.61 0.83
CA THR A 33 -7.39 0.18 0.62
C THR A 33 -7.37 -0.55 1.94
N VAL A 34 -8.24 -1.54 2.08
CA VAL A 34 -8.30 -2.41 3.25
C VAL A 34 -7.48 -3.67 2.99
N GLY A 35 -6.72 -4.10 3.97
CA GLY A 35 -5.94 -5.34 3.89
C GLY A 35 -5.68 -5.90 5.29
N ALA A 36 -5.60 -7.22 5.38
CA ALA A 36 -5.34 -7.92 6.63
C ALA A 36 -3.85 -7.86 7.01
N LEU A 37 -3.60 -7.88 8.33
CA LEU A 37 -2.29 -8.15 8.91
C LEU A 37 -2.38 -9.50 9.65
N THR A 38 -1.54 -10.44 9.29
CA THR A 38 -1.59 -11.82 9.77
C THR A 38 -0.21 -12.34 10.09
N ARG A 39 -0.13 -13.49 10.77
CA ARG A 39 1.14 -14.15 11.05
C ARG A 39 1.62 -15.04 9.91
N THR A 40 0.70 -15.54 9.09
CA THR A 40 1.02 -16.45 7.98
C THR A 40 0.41 -15.93 6.66
N VAL A 41 0.99 -16.36 5.54
CA VAL A 41 0.47 -16.05 4.20
C VAL A 41 -0.87 -16.75 3.97
N HIS A 42 -1.05 -17.97 4.48
CA HIS A 42 -2.32 -18.71 4.42
C HIS A 42 -3.46 -17.95 5.10
N ASP A 43 -3.24 -17.45 6.32
CA ASP A 43 -4.27 -16.65 7.01
C ASP A 43 -4.60 -15.37 6.24
N ASN A 44 -3.57 -14.74 5.62
CA ASN A 44 -3.77 -13.54 4.82
C ASN A 44 -4.63 -13.82 3.59
N ALA A 45 -4.36 -14.91 2.89
CA ALA A 45 -5.14 -15.36 1.73
C ALA A 45 -6.61 -15.63 2.11
N ARG A 46 -6.85 -16.36 3.22
CA ARG A 46 -8.20 -16.66 3.74
C ARG A 46 -8.96 -15.41 4.10
N ILE A 47 -8.37 -14.52 4.89
CA ILE A 47 -9.04 -13.28 5.29
C ILE A 47 -9.30 -12.40 4.07
N THR A 48 -8.35 -12.31 3.14
CA THR A 48 -8.54 -11.57 1.90
C THR A 48 -9.69 -12.14 1.08
N ALA A 49 -9.81 -13.46 0.95
CA ALA A 49 -10.91 -14.11 0.25
C ALA A 49 -12.28 -13.78 0.84
N VAL A 50 -12.36 -13.72 2.19
CA VAL A 50 -13.62 -13.39 2.90
C VAL A 50 -13.99 -11.90 2.72
N MET A 51 -12.99 -11.00 2.72
CA MET A 51 -13.23 -9.55 2.61
C MET A 51 -13.43 -9.08 1.17
N ALA A 52 -12.90 -9.81 0.19
CA ALA A 52 -12.93 -9.40 -1.21
C ALA A 52 -14.31 -9.58 -1.83
N GLY A 53 -14.66 -8.70 -2.76
CA GLY A 53 -15.86 -8.84 -3.58
C GLY A 53 -16.72 -7.59 -3.67
N ARG A 54 -17.84 -7.72 -4.37
CA ARG A 54 -18.77 -6.64 -4.62
C ARG A 54 -19.55 -6.29 -3.36
N ASP A 55 -19.57 -5.00 -3.02
CA ASP A 55 -20.42 -4.43 -1.99
C ASP A 55 -21.35 -3.38 -2.61
N ALA A 56 -22.65 -3.52 -2.41
CA ALA A 56 -23.63 -2.56 -2.90
C ALA A 56 -23.54 -1.19 -2.20
N LEU A 57 -22.96 -1.14 -0.99
CA LEU A 57 -22.78 0.06 -0.20
C LEU A 57 -21.46 0.81 -0.53
N ASP A 58 -20.56 0.17 -1.30
CA ASP A 58 -19.39 0.80 -1.86
C ASP A 58 -19.36 0.62 -3.40
N PRO A 59 -19.84 1.62 -4.16
CA PRO A 59 -19.93 1.52 -5.62
C PRO A 59 -18.55 1.40 -6.30
N THR A 60 -17.45 1.65 -5.59
CA THR A 60 -16.08 1.52 -6.12
C THR A 60 -15.59 0.08 -6.14
N THR A 61 -16.32 -0.86 -5.50
CA THR A 61 -15.93 -2.26 -5.48
C THR A 61 -16.09 -2.94 -6.85
N SER A 62 -15.10 -3.79 -7.18
CA SER A 62 -15.05 -4.53 -8.43
C SER A 62 -16.17 -5.59 -8.51
N SER A 63 -16.75 -5.76 -9.68
CA SER A 63 -17.68 -6.86 -9.99
C SER A 63 -16.99 -8.13 -10.49
N ARG A 64 -15.64 -8.14 -10.56
CA ARG A 64 -14.89 -9.33 -10.98
C ARG A 64 -15.04 -10.44 -9.96
N PRO A 65 -15.11 -11.71 -10.39
CA PRO A 65 -15.09 -12.85 -9.46
C PRO A 65 -13.86 -12.79 -8.56
N VAL A 66 -14.04 -13.15 -7.30
CA VAL A 66 -12.94 -13.30 -6.34
C VAL A 66 -12.21 -14.60 -6.65
N PRO A 67 -10.89 -14.59 -6.93
CA PRO A 67 -10.13 -15.80 -7.13
C PRO A 67 -10.03 -16.62 -5.84
N ASP A 68 -9.77 -17.91 -5.98
CA ASP A 68 -9.30 -18.73 -4.86
C ASP A 68 -7.83 -18.40 -4.58
N TYR A 69 -7.60 -17.58 -3.55
CA TYR A 69 -6.25 -17.15 -3.19
C TYR A 69 -5.42 -18.25 -2.53
N GLU A 70 -6.05 -19.33 -2.02
CA GLU A 70 -5.32 -20.44 -1.39
C GLU A 70 -4.85 -21.48 -2.40
N ALA A 71 -5.54 -21.61 -3.53
CA ALA A 71 -5.31 -22.70 -4.50
C ALA A 71 -3.88 -22.83 -5.04
N GLN A 72 -3.09 -21.77 -5.00
CA GLN A 72 -1.74 -21.75 -5.57
C GLN A 72 -0.65 -21.40 -4.55
N LEU A 73 -0.97 -21.32 -3.25
CA LEU A 73 0.04 -20.93 -2.25
C LEU A 73 1.20 -21.91 -2.14
N ASP A 74 0.93 -23.19 -2.36
CA ASP A 74 1.94 -24.25 -2.30
C ASP A 74 2.49 -24.64 -3.70
N ALA A 75 2.13 -23.88 -4.73
CA ALA A 75 2.62 -24.13 -6.08
C ALA A 75 4.14 -23.87 -6.17
N PRO A 76 4.89 -24.66 -6.93
CA PRO A 76 6.32 -24.44 -7.08
C PRO A 76 6.60 -23.10 -7.76
N VAL A 77 7.57 -22.36 -7.20
CA VAL A 77 8.00 -21.05 -7.72
C VAL A 77 9.24 -21.17 -8.64
N LYS A 78 9.76 -22.37 -8.81
CA LYS A 78 10.93 -22.64 -9.67
C LYS A 78 10.68 -22.13 -11.10
N GLY A 79 11.61 -21.34 -11.61
CA GLY A 79 11.55 -20.75 -12.95
C GLY A 79 10.73 -19.47 -13.05
N LEU A 80 10.10 -19.00 -11.96
CA LEU A 80 9.52 -17.67 -11.93
C LEU A 80 10.64 -16.61 -11.91
N ARG A 81 10.38 -15.49 -12.59
CA ARG A 81 11.30 -14.35 -12.60
C ARG A 81 10.94 -13.35 -11.52
N LEU A 82 11.91 -12.98 -10.70
CA LEU A 82 11.79 -11.94 -9.68
C LEU A 82 12.59 -10.71 -10.11
N GLY A 83 11.90 -9.63 -10.48
CA GLY A 83 12.51 -8.36 -10.81
C GLY A 83 12.97 -7.61 -9.55
N VAL A 84 14.23 -7.21 -9.53
CA VAL A 84 14.82 -6.37 -8.48
C VAL A 84 15.07 -4.99 -9.06
N PRO A 85 14.43 -3.92 -8.53
CA PRO A 85 14.70 -2.57 -8.99
C PRO A 85 16.17 -2.19 -8.78
N ALA A 86 16.82 -1.66 -9.83
CA ALA A 86 18.21 -1.23 -9.76
C ALA A 86 18.38 0.19 -9.16
N ASN A 87 17.29 0.92 -8.97
CA ASN A 87 17.29 2.32 -8.56
C ASN A 87 16.14 2.67 -7.61
N TYR A 88 16.19 3.81 -6.94
CA TYR A 88 15.19 4.43 -6.08
C TYR A 88 14.92 3.68 -4.76
N TYR A 89 14.55 2.39 -4.81
CA TYR A 89 14.06 1.66 -3.63
C TYR A 89 15.14 1.35 -2.60
N TYR A 90 16.40 1.42 -2.98
CA TYR A 90 17.55 1.10 -2.13
C TYR A 90 18.44 2.33 -1.84
N ASP A 91 18.07 3.50 -2.33
CA ASP A 91 18.88 4.73 -2.20
C ASP A 91 19.04 5.19 -0.74
N VAL A 92 18.08 4.81 0.12
CA VAL A 92 18.07 5.21 1.54
C VAL A 92 17.67 4.01 2.40
N THR A 93 18.59 3.04 2.53
CA THR A 93 18.42 1.88 3.42
C THR A 93 19.54 1.83 4.44
N THR A 94 19.30 1.12 5.57
CA THR A 94 20.37 0.83 6.51
C THR A 94 21.07 -0.48 6.14
N PRO A 95 22.34 -0.69 6.56
CA PRO A 95 23.03 -1.96 6.28
C PRO A 95 22.28 -3.20 6.75
N GLU A 96 21.53 -3.10 7.85
CA GLU A 96 20.71 -4.20 8.34
C GLU A 96 19.59 -4.56 7.36
N VAL A 97 18.91 -3.56 6.78
CA VAL A 97 17.86 -3.76 5.78
C VAL A 97 18.46 -4.33 4.49
N GLU A 98 19.61 -3.83 4.06
CA GLU A 98 20.33 -4.36 2.89
C GLU A 98 20.69 -5.83 3.06
N ASN A 99 21.22 -6.21 4.22
CA ASN A 99 21.53 -7.60 4.53
C ASN A 99 20.29 -8.50 4.46
N LEU A 100 19.17 -8.08 5.09
CA LEU A 100 17.90 -8.82 5.05
C LEU A 100 17.36 -8.97 3.62
N GLN A 101 17.55 -7.96 2.77
CA GLN A 101 17.18 -8.05 1.35
C GLN A 101 18.05 -9.08 0.63
N GLN A 102 19.37 -9.08 0.83
CA GLN A 102 20.27 -10.05 0.22
C GLN A 102 19.95 -11.48 0.67
N ASP A 103 19.67 -11.68 1.96
CA ASP A 103 19.25 -12.99 2.49
C ASP A 103 17.94 -13.46 1.84
N SER A 104 16.97 -12.53 1.66
CA SER A 104 15.72 -12.84 0.98
C SER A 104 15.94 -13.23 -0.49
N LEU A 105 16.81 -12.51 -1.21
CA LEU A 105 17.15 -12.84 -2.59
C LEU A 105 17.90 -14.18 -2.70
N ALA A 106 18.74 -14.52 -1.72
CA ALA A 106 19.38 -15.83 -1.65
C ALA A 106 18.34 -16.93 -1.49
N ALA A 107 17.39 -16.77 -0.57
CA ALA A 107 16.30 -17.73 -0.38
C ALA A 107 15.46 -17.93 -1.66
N PHE A 108 15.15 -16.87 -2.41
CA PHE A 108 14.44 -17.00 -3.70
C PHE A 108 15.27 -17.74 -4.76
N ARG A 109 16.58 -17.53 -4.82
CA ARG A 109 17.46 -18.31 -5.71
C ARG A 109 17.47 -19.78 -5.34
N ASP A 110 17.53 -20.10 -4.04
CA ASP A 110 17.51 -21.49 -3.55
C ASP A 110 16.19 -22.20 -3.88
N LEU A 111 15.08 -21.45 -3.92
CA LEU A 111 13.78 -21.93 -4.39
C LEU A 111 13.71 -22.09 -5.93
N GLY A 112 14.78 -21.71 -6.64
CA GLY A 112 14.88 -21.85 -8.08
C GLY A 112 14.26 -20.73 -8.90
N MET A 113 14.03 -19.57 -8.30
CA MET A 113 13.61 -18.37 -9.03
C MET A 113 14.80 -17.73 -9.77
N GLU A 114 14.50 -17.09 -10.88
CA GLU A 114 15.45 -16.27 -11.65
C GLU A 114 15.39 -14.82 -11.14
N ILE A 115 16.48 -14.32 -10.57
CA ILE A 115 16.59 -12.92 -10.13
C ILE A 115 17.05 -12.07 -11.30
N VAL A 116 16.29 -11.01 -11.62
CA VAL A 116 16.54 -10.14 -12.77
C VAL A 116 16.55 -8.69 -12.32
N ASP A 117 17.61 -7.97 -12.63
CA ASP A 117 17.66 -6.53 -12.41
C ASP A 117 16.68 -5.85 -13.38
N VAL A 118 15.92 -4.89 -12.86
CA VAL A 118 14.95 -4.12 -13.65
C VAL A 118 15.12 -2.62 -13.39
N ASP A 119 15.13 -1.86 -14.47
CA ASP A 119 15.04 -0.41 -14.37
C ASP A 119 13.57 0.00 -14.13
N VAL A 120 13.34 0.80 -13.12
CA VAL A 120 12.05 1.43 -12.88
C VAL A 120 12.09 2.89 -13.33
N PRO A 121 10.96 3.46 -13.78
CA PRO A 121 10.87 4.89 -14.06
C PRO A 121 11.26 5.72 -12.85
N ASP A 122 11.61 7.00 -13.04
CA ASP A 122 11.86 7.91 -11.94
C ASP A 122 10.63 8.00 -11.02
N MET A 123 10.74 7.36 -9.86
CA MET A 123 9.65 7.26 -8.88
C MET A 123 9.53 8.50 -7.98
N HIS A 124 10.45 9.46 -8.08
CA HIS A 124 10.35 10.71 -7.32
C HIS A 124 9.11 11.51 -7.74
N VAL A 125 8.84 11.60 -9.03
CA VAL A 125 7.67 12.33 -9.55
C VAL A 125 6.36 11.70 -9.10
N PRO A 126 6.07 10.40 -9.33
CA PRO A 126 4.87 9.75 -8.81
C PRO A 126 4.73 9.85 -7.30
N THR A 127 5.83 9.77 -6.55
CA THR A 127 5.83 9.89 -5.09
C THR A 127 5.39 11.29 -4.65
N HIS A 128 5.88 12.35 -5.28
CA HIS A 128 5.44 13.71 -5.00
C HIS A 128 3.98 13.94 -5.37
N MET A 129 3.54 13.42 -6.52
CA MET A 129 2.15 13.51 -6.96
C MET A 129 1.21 12.78 -6.00
N SER A 130 1.54 11.57 -5.58
CA SER A 130 0.75 10.82 -4.59
C SER A 130 0.65 11.54 -3.26
N ASN A 131 1.69 12.27 -2.85
CA ASN A 131 1.66 13.07 -1.63
C ASN A 131 0.71 14.27 -1.75
N ILE A 132 0.67 14.94 -2.90
CA ILE A 132 -0.29 16.02 -3.18
C ILE A 132 -1.74 15.49 -3.11
N VAL A 133 -2.01 14.34 -3.74
CA VAL A 133 -3.33 13.69 -3.66
C VAL A 133 -3.69 13.37 -2.22
N PHE A 134 -2.78 12.69 -1.51
CA PHE A 134 -2.96 12.28 -0.12
C PHE A 134 -3.31 13.46 0.80
N VAL A 135 -2.52 14.52 0.81
CA VAL A 135 -2.74 15.64 1.73
C VAL A 135 -4.01 16.41 1.40
N SER A 136 -4.36 16.53 0.11
CA SER A 136 -5.58 17.21 -0.33
C SER A 136 -6.83 16.44 0.09
N GLU A 137 -6.84 15.13 -0.09
CA GLU A 137 -7.97 14.28 0.27
C GLU A 137 -8.09 14.09 1.77
N ALA A 138 -6.98 13.98 2.49
CA ALA A 138 -6.97 13.94 3.95
C ALA A 138 -7.61 15.21 4.55
N VAL A 139 -7.26 16.37 4.03
CA VAL A 139 -7.87 17.63 4.49
C VAL A 139 -9.34 17.71 4.11
N ALA A 140 -9.74 17.29 2.92
CA ALA A 140 -11.15 17.30 2.54
C ALA A 140 -12.03 16.50 3.51
N ILE A 141 -11.45 15.50 4.19
CA ILE A 141 -12.14 14.68 5.19
C ILE A 141 -12.00 15.27 6.61
N HIS A 142 -10.81 15.73 6.95
CA HIS A 142 -10.44 16.06 8.33
C HIS A 142 -10.44 17.56 8.65
N GLU A 143 -10.70 18.48 7.68
CA GLU A 143 -10.54 19.92 7.84
C GLU A 143 -11.30 20.48 9.06
N THR A 144 -12.55 20.07 9.24
CA THR A 144 -13.36 20.53 10.38
C THR A 144 -12.68 20.20 11.71
N TRP A 145 -12.25 18.96 11.88
CA TRP A 145 -11.59 18.53 13.12
C TRP A 145 -10.21 19.15 13.29
N LEU A 146 -9.46 19.32 12.21
CA LEU A 146 -8.16 20.00 12.25
C LEU A 146 -8.26 21.46 12.68
N ARG A 147 -9.37 22.12 12.36
CA ARG A 147 -9.63 23.52 12.76
C ARG A 147 -10.20 23.65 14.17
N GLU A 148 -11.13 22.76 14.54
CA GLU A 148 -11.86 22.86 15.80
C GLU A 148 -11.13 22.17 16.97
N ARG A 149 -10.39 21.10 16.68
CA ARG A 149 -9.75 20.23 17.68
C ARG A 149 -8.38 19.76 17.21
N PRO A 150 -7.44 20.68 16.89
CA PRO A 150 -6.12 20.31 16.36
C PRO A 150 -5.30 19.47 17.36
N GLU A 151 -5.60 19.57 18.65
CA GLU A 151 -4.94 18.82 19.73
C GLU A 151 -5.30 17.32 19.74
N ASP A 152 -6.39 16.90 19.09
CA ASP A 152 -6.76 15.50 18.93
C ASP A 152 -5.78 14.77 17.96
N TYR A 153 -4.99 15.54 17.21
CA TYR A 153 -3.99 15.02 16.28
C TYR A 153 -2.59 15.10 16.87
N GLN A 154 -1.84 14.01 16.74
CA GLN A 154 -0.41 14.05 17.07
C GLN A 154 0.29 15.07 16.16
N ALA A 155 1.25 15.81 16.72
CA ALA A 155 1.92 16.92 16.04
C ALA A 155 2.48 16.55 14.66
N HIS A 156 3.10 15.36 14.53
CA HIS A 156 3.65 14.89 13.26
C HIS A 156 2.57 14.53 12.22
N VAL A 157 1.37 14.09 12.64
CA VAL A 157 0.24 13.84 11.74
C VAL A 157 -0.33 15.17 11.27
N ARG A 158 -0.56 16.10 12.19
CA ARG A 158 -1.07 17.43 11.89
C ARG A 158 -0.18 18.17 10.89
N SER A 159 1.15 18.20 11.13
CA SER A 159 2.10 18.84 10.23
C SER A 159 2.11 18.27 8.81
N ARG A 160 1.68 17.03 8.63
CA ARG A 160 1.52 16.41 7.30
C ARG A 160 0.21 16.80 6.61
N TYR A 161 -0.87 17.04 7.37
CA TYR A 161 -2.18 17.34 6.80
C TYR A 161 -2.39 18.84 6.55
N GLU A 162 -1.97 19.69 7.47
CA GLU A 162 -2.15 21.15 7.39
C GLU A 162 -1.76 21.79 6.05
N PRO A 163 -0.67 21.37 5.36
CA PRO A 163 -0.35 21.89 4.02
C PRO A 163 -1.46 21.67 2.98
N GLY A 164 -2.29 20.64 3.17
CA GLY A 164 -3.42 20.36 2.29
C GLY A 164 -4.50 21.45 2.30
N ILE A 165 -4.64 22.19 3.40
CA ILE A 165 -5.58 23.32 3.53
C ILE A 165 -5.30 24.41 2.48
N TYR A 166 -4.03 24.57 2.12
CA TYR A 166 -3.57 25.59 1.18
C TYR A 166 -3.26 25.02 -0.21
N MET A 167 -3.62 23.75 -0.46
CA MET A 167 -3.32 23.10 -1.74
C MET A 167 -4.24 23.63 -2.84
N PRO A 168 -3.71 24.28 -3.89
CA PRO A 168 -4.52 24.72 -5.02
C PRO A 168 -5.16 23.54 -5.75
N ALA A 169 -6.45 23.64 -6.06
CA ALA A 169 -7.18 22.60 -6.82
C ALA A 169 -6.48 22.20 -8.12
N ALA A 170 -5.86 23.17 -8.82
CA ALA A 170 -5.11 22.88 -10.04
C ALA A 170 -3.88 21.97 -9.82
N LYS A 171 -3.26 22.01 -8.64
CA LYS A 171 -2.16 21.09 -8.31
C LYS A 171 -2.69 19.69 -8.05
N TYR A 172 -3.78 19.57 -7.30
CA TYR A 172 -4.45 18.28 -7.06
C TYR A 172 -4.89 17.63 -8.38
N LEU A 173 -5.58 18.38 -9.27
CA LEU A 173 -6.02 17.86 -10.55
C LEU A 173 -4.88 17.43 -11.50
N ARG A 174 -3.70 18.03 -11.35
CA ARG A 174 -2.50 17.60 -12.13
C ARG A 174 -1.82 16.38 -11.54
N ALA A 175 -2.04 16.11 -10.26
CA ALA A 175 -1.44 14.98 -9.57
C ALA A 175 -2.26 13.68 -9.70
N LEU A 176 -3.56 13.81 -10.03
CA LEU A 176 -4.43 12.68 -10.40
C LEU A 176 -4.10 12.14 -11.79
#